data_e1f7e3f0480a502381ae5b08daa16afe
#
_entry.id   e1f7e3f0480a502381ae5b08daa16afe
#
_cell.length_a   1.000
_cell.length_b   1.000
_cell.length_c   1.000
_cell.angle_alpha   90.00
_cell.angle_beta   90.00
_cell.angle_gamma   90.00
#
_symmetry.space_group_name_H-M   'P 1'
#
loop_
_entity.id
_entity.type
_entity.pdbx_description
1 polymer ?
#
loop_
_entity_poly.entity_id
_entity_poly.type
_entity_poly.pdbx_seq_one_letter_code
_entity_poly.pdbx_strand_id
1 'polypeptide(L)'
;MAVVGTRISFLSDSDRIDQNNMACKVQNGEVQRSPKEEAAIKQFREKVKDLLTADHDDHVSWKWLKARDFNVNKAEQMFRNSMAYRENMKVDTLVQNYKPPEVLTKYLTGGFCGHDKDGSPVRIEPYGHLDMKGIMYSAKKSDLEKTKLLQCELTLLDWEEQSRKRGKRVDGLTVIFDMEGVSSKMLWRPGLQMYLYLVKVLEDNYPEMMKRMFVINAPRIFPILYKICRPLISEDMKNKIHVLGGDYKSHLLKYIDADQLPAIYGGDLKDPDGNPRLASKVCQGGEVPESYFLKDQDLFSNMECVTVPRGEKFCSEHMVEKAGSLLRWEFKTEEYDISFGVFYEEDGEQKPVVPTIRVNSHIIPEDGTYTCEKVGKYVLCFDNSFSWTRSKTIHFMAEVISAEIDNVKPEIDTLIDGGNWNSLAEKLEATKM
;
A
#
# COMPACT_ATOMS: atom_id res chain seq x y z
N MET A 1 38.17 17.95 -29.72
CA MET A 1 38.31 18.06 -28.25
C MET A 1 37.38 17.08 -27.64
N ALA A 2 37.94 16.04 -27.04
CA ALA A 2 37.19 14.93 -26.47
C ALA A 2 36.59 15.34 -25.13
N VAL A 3 35.28 15.17 -24.96
CA VAL A 3 34.63 15.30 -23.66
C VAL A 3 34.62 13.93 -23.03
N VAL A 4 35.44 13.78 -22.00
CA VAL A 4 35.63 12.59 -21.19
C VAL A 4 34.30 12.30 -20.42
N GLY A 5 33.67 11.19 -20.72
CA GLY A 5 32.53 10.68 -19.96
C GLY A 5 32.97 10.21 -18.59
N THR A 6 32.63 10.96 -17.57
CA THR A 6 32.84 10.56 -16.17
C THR A 6 31.86 9.44 -15.83
N ARG A 7 32.34 8.20 -15.77
CA ARG A 7 31.64 7.07 -15.14
C ARG A 7 31.49 7.38 -13.66
N ILE A 8 30.29 7.70 -13.22
CA ILE A 8 29.96 7.74 -11.80
C ILE A 8 29.73 6.29 -11.35
N SER A 9 30.71 5.68 -10.71
CA SER A 9 30.54 4.42 -9.98
C SER A 9 29.87 4.74 -8.65
N PHE A 10 28.62 4.34 -8.47
CA PHE A 10 27.83 4.58 -7.26
C PHE A 10 28.04 3.53 -6.16
N LEU A 11 28.98 2.60 -6.32
CA LEU A 11 29.35 1.64 -5.28
C LEU A 11 30.86 1.75 -5.04
N SER A 12 31.27 1.91 -3.79
CA SER A 12 32.67 1.79 -3.39
C SER A 12 33.13 0.32 -3.61
N ASP A 13 34.42 0.10 -3.84
CA ASP A 13 34.99 -1.25 -4.02
C ASP A 13 34.78 -2.19 -2.82
N SER A 14 34.34 -1.66 -1.66
CA SER A 14 33.96 -2.43 -0.48
C SER A 14 32.54 -3.04 -0.58
N ASP A 15 31.72 -2.63 -1.53
CA ASP A 15 30.35 -3.15 -1.77
C ASP A 15 30.31 -4.28 -2.80
N ARG A 16 31.46 -4.68 -3.35
CA ARG A 16 31.62 -5.89 -4.17
C ARG A 16 31.77 -7.11 -3.27
N ILE A 17 30.73 -7.42 -2.52
CA ILE A 17 30.66 -8.69 -1.80
C ILE A 17 30.32 -9.79 -2.83
N ASP A 18 31.19 -10.77 -2.90
CA ASP A 18 31.12 -12.07 -3.53
C ASP A 18 29.80 -12.45 -4.21
N GLN A 19 29.70 -12.19 -5.51
CA GLN A 19 28.65 -12.71 -6.38
C GLN A 19 28.68 -14.24 -6.56
N ASN A 20 29.64 -14.94 -5.96
CA ASN A 20 29.84 -16.38 -6.15
C ASN A 20 29.22 -17.26 -5.05
N ASN A 21 28.65 -16.75 -3.98
CA ASN A 21 28.16 -17.58 -2.87
C ASN A 21 26.66 -17.61 -2.63
N MET A 22 25.82 -16.98 -3.48
CA MET A 22 24.35 -17.07 -3.38
C MET A 22 23.67 -17.42 -4.72
N ALA A 23 24.28 -18.23 -5.55
CA ALA A 23 23.56 -18.93 -6.60
C ALA A 23 22.71 -20.02 -5.94
N CYS A 24 21.47 -19.70 -5.59
CA CYS A 24 20.48 -20.70 -5.25
C CYS A 24 20.35 -21.66 -6.43
N LYS A 25 20.83 -22.90 -6.27
CA LYS A 25 20.77 -23.94 -7.30
C LYS A 25 19.29 -24.32 -7.47
N VAL A 26 18.64 -23.80 -8.49
CA VAL A 26 17.34 -24.26 -8.94
C VAL A 26 17.54 -25.54 -9.74
N GLN A 27 17.25 -26.68 -9.15
CA GLN A 27 17.03 -27.92 -9.88
C GLN A 27 15.54 -28.26 -9.79
N ASN A 28 14.88 -28.42 -10.93
CA ASN A 28 13.46 -28.81 -11.09
C ASN A 28 12.38 -27.85 -10.54
N GLY A 29 12.63 -26.55 -10.51
CA GLY A 29 11.58 -25.56 -10.11
C GLY A 29 11.30 -25.48 -8.60
N GLU A 30 11.92 -26.28 -7.77
CA GLU A 30 11.83 -26.19 -6.33
C GLU A 30 13.04 -25.45 -5.75
N VAL A 31 12.76 -24.48 -4.89
CA VAL A 31 13.79 -23.79 -4.11
C VAL A 31 14.37 -24.79 -3.11
N GLN A 32 15.65 -25.16 -3.28
CA GLN A 32 16.33 -26.06 -2.35
C GLN A 32 16.51 -25.32 -1.01
N ARG A 33 15.71 -25.70 0.00
CA ARG A 33 15.74 -25.11 1.34
C ARG A 33 16.79 -25.80 2.20
N SER A 34 17.43 -25.04 3.05
CA SER A 34 18.32 -25.60 4.06
C SER A 34 17.50 -26.30 5.19
N PRO A 35 18.08 -27.28 5.89
CA PRO A 35 17.41 -27.92 7.04
C PRO A 35 16.98 -26.93 8.12
N LYS A 36 17.69 -25.80 8.26
CA LYS A 36 17.34 -24.71 9.18
C LYS A 36 16.08 -23.98 8.74
N GLU A 37 15.93 -23.72 7.45
CA GLU A 37 14.74 -23.08 6.88
C GLU A 37 13.52 -23.99 6.99
N GLU A 38 13.68 -25.30 6.71
CA GLU A 38 12.60 -26.28 6.87
C GLU A 38 12.12 -26.38 8.32
N ALA A 39 13.05 -26.40 9.28
CA ALA A 39 12.72 -26.40 10.70
C ALA A 39 11.97 -25.11 11.11
N ALA A 40 12.41 -23.95 10.59
CA ALA A 40 11.74 -22.67 10.84
C ALA A 40 10.32 -22.64 10.25
N ILE A 41 10.12 -23.17 9.03
CA ILE A 41 8.79 -23.27 8.39
C ILE A 41 7.86 -24.12 9.28
N LYS A 42 8.31 -25.28 9.73
CA LYS A 42 7.51 -26.14 10.61
C LYS A 42 7.12 -25.45 11.91
N GLN A 43 8.06 -24.75 12.56
CA GLN A 43 7.80 -23.99 13.78
C GLN A 43 6.84 -22.83 13.54
N PHE A 44 7.01 -22.08 12.46
CA PHE A 44 6.13 -20.98 12.11
C PHE A 44 4.71 -21.47 11.89
N ARG A 45 4.52 -22.50 11.04
CA ARG A 45 3.20 -23.06 10.74
C ARG A 45 2.47 -23.57 11.97
N GLU A 46 3.19 -24.20 12.93
CA GLU A 46 2.58 -24.62 14.20
C GLU A 46 2.09 -23.42 15.03
N LYS A 47 2.86 -22.31 15.04
CA LYS A 47 2.51 -21.11 15.79
C LYS A 47 1.31 -20.35 15.23
N VAL A 48 1.11 -20.38 13.93
CA VAL A 48 0.04 -19.65 13.22
C VAL A 48 -1.05 -20.55 12.66
N LYS A 49 -1.13 -21.81 13.10
CA LYS A 49 -2.07 -22.83 12.58
C LYS A 49 -3.54 -22.41 12.65
N ASP A 50 -3.88 -21.56 13.59
CA ASP A 50 -5.20 -20.95 13.78
C ASP A 50 -5.61 -20.00 12.66
N LEU A 51 -4.65 -19.47 11.87
CA LEU A 51 -4.85 -18.51 10.79
C LEU A 51 -4.54 -19.08 9.39
N LEU A 52 -4.01 -20.30 9.31
CA LEU A 52 -3.65 -20.89 8.03
C LEU A 52 -4.88 -21.34 7.24
N THR A 53 -4.86 -20.99 5.94
CA THR A 53 -5.80 -21.49 4.92
C THR A 53 -5.08 -22.45 3.96
N ALA A 54 -5.82 -23.04 3.02
CA ALA A 54 -5.24 -23.91 1.98
C ALA A 54 -4.18 -23.22 1.12
N ASP A 55 -4.28 -21.89 0.94
CA ASP A 55 -3.36 -21.09 0.12
C ASP A 55 -2.03 -20.79 0.84
N HIS A 56 -1.98 -20.98 2.16
CA HIS A 56 -0.79 -20.77 2.97
C HIS A 56 0.09 -22.03 2.99
N ASP A 57 0.69 -22.37 1.86
CA ASP A 57 1.64 -23.48 1.75
C ASP A 57 3.02 -23.17 2.38
N ASP A 58 3.95 -24.12 2.30
CA ASP A 58 5.30 -23.95 2.84
C ASP A 58 6.11 -22.86 2.14
N HIS A 59 5.81 -22.57 0.86
CA HIS A 59 6.47 -21.49 0.14
C HIS A 59 5.99 -20.11 0.62
N VAL A 60 4.69 -19.95 0.84
CA VAL A 60 4.14 -18.73 1.45
C VAL A 60 4.71 -18.55 2.86
N SER A 61 4.76 -19.61 3.66
CA SER A 61 5.35 -19.58 5.01
C SER A 61 6.83 -19.17 4.97
N TRP A 62 7.57 -19.65 3.98
CA TRP A 62 8.98 -19.27 3.77
C TRP A 62 9.12 -17.76 3.46
N LYS A 63 8.24 -17.17 2.64
CA LYS A 63 8.25 -15.73 2.34
C LYS A 63 8.09 -14.87 3.61
N TRP A 64 7.16 -15.24 4.50
CA TRP A 64 6.98 -14.55 5.78
C TRP A 64 8.20 -14.66 6.68
N LEU A 65 8.83 -15.82 6.74
CA LEU A 65 10.05 -16.04 7.49
C LEU A 65 11.23 -15.27 6.90
N LYS A 66 11.39 -15.30 5.58
CA LYS A 66 12.45 -14.58 4.87
C LYS A 66 12.39 -13.08 5.14
N ALA A 67 11.20 -12.49 5.12
CA ALA A 67 10.98 -11.06 5.42
C ALA A 67 11.39 -10.66 6.85
N ARG A 68 11.71 -11.61 7.72
CA ARG A 68 12.15 -11.39 9.10
C ARG A 68 13.41 -12.20 9.44
N ASP A 69 14.28 -12.42 8.44
CA ASP A 69 15.56 -13.14 8.58
C ASP A 69 15.43 -14.50 9.29
N PHE A 70 14.34 -15.22 9.00
CA PHE A 70 13.98 -16.50 9.62
C PHE A 70 13.80 -16.44 11.15
N ASN A 71 13.53 -15.26 11.70
CA ASN A 71 13.10 -15.12 13.08
C ASN A 71 11.62 -15.48 13.20
N VAL A 72 11.34 -16.69 13.68
CA VAL A 72 10.00 -17.27 13.75
C VAL A 72 9.02 -16.38 14.55
N ASN A 73 9.47 -15.79 15.67
CA ASN A 73 8.59 -14.96 16.51
C ASN A 73 8.24 -13.63 15.81
N LYS A 74 9.20 -13.02 15.16
CA LYS A 74 8.94 -11.78 14.38
C LYS A 74 8.07 -12.06 13.16
N ALA A 75 8.27 -13.20 12.48
CA ALA A 75 7.45 -13.61 11.36
C ALA A 75 6.01 -13.92 11.77
N GLU A 76 5.82 -14.61 12.89
CA GLU A 76 4.50 -14.84 13.50
C GLU A 76 3.78 -13.53 13.77
N GLN A 77 4.43 -12.58 14.44
CA GLN A 77 3.82 -11.29 14.75
C GLN A 77 3.43 -10.52 13.48
N MET A 78 4.33 -10.51 12.48
CA MET A 78 4.05 -9.87 11.20
C MET A 78 2.85 -10.51 10.50
N PHE A 79 2.78 -11.84 10.46
CA PHE A 79 1.69 -12.58 9.84
C PHE A 79 0.35 -12.31 10.53
N ARG A 80 0.32 -12.37 11.87
CA ARG A 80 -0.90 -12.07 12.64
C ARG A 80 -1.38 -10.64 12.43
N ASN A 81 -0.48 -9.68 12.43
CA ASN A 81 -0.81 -8.28 12.14
C ASN A 81 -1.39 -8.11 10.73
N SER A 82 -0.82 -8.82 9.75
CA SER A 82 -1.31 -8.78 8.38
C SER A 82 -2.68 -9.43 8.24
N MET A 83 -2.94 -10.56 8.91
CA MET A 83 -4.28 -11.19 8.88
C MET A 83 -5.35 -10.27 9.49
N ALA A 84 -5.06 -9.64 10.62
CA ALA A 84 -5.94 -8.64 11.22
C ALA A 84 -6.16 -7.42 10.29
N TYR A 85 -5.09 -6.95 9.65
CA TYR A 85 -5.18 -5.86 8.66
C TYR A 85 -6.05 -6.27 7.45
N ARG A 86 -5.88 -7.49 6.92
CA ARG A 86 -6.70 -8.02 5.80
C ARG A 86 -8.17 -8.03 6.14
N GLU A 87 -8.52 -8.49 7.34
CA GLU A 87 -9.89 -8.51 7.83
C GLU A 87 -10.47 -7.09 7.92
N ASN A 88 -9.77 -6.16 8.58
CA ASN A 88 -10.20 -4.76 8.73
C ASN A 88 -10.39 -4.06 7.38
N MET A 89 -9.48 -4.27 6.43
CA MET A 89 -9.55 -3.66 5.09
C MET A 89 -10.45 -4.44 4.13
N LYS A 90 -11.01 -5.59 4.55
CA LYS A 90 -11.81 -6.52 3.73
C LYS A 90 -11.08 -6.93 2.44
N VAL A 91 -9.77 -7.23 2.57
CA VAL A 91 -8.88 -7.45 1.42
C VAL A 91 -9.34 -8.63 0.57
N ASP A 92 -9.82 -9.72 1.18
CA ASP A 92 -10.22 -10.95 0.49
C ASP A 92 -11.43 -10.76 -0.45
N THR A 93 -12.13 -9.64 -0.31
CA THR A 93 -13.29 -9.29 -1.15
C THR A 93 -13.03 -8.09 -2.07
N LEU A 94 -11.81 -7.51 -2.06
CA LEU A 94 -11.52 -6.32 -2.85
C LEU A 94 -11.68 -6.54 -4.36
N VAL A 95 -11.25 -7.70 -4.86
CA VAL A 95 -11.31 -7.99 -6.31
C VAL A 95 -12.75 -8.01 -6.82
N GLN A 96 -13.70 -8.48 -5.99
CA GLN A 96 -15.11 -8.58 -6.35
C GLN A 96 -15.88 -7.29 -6.06
N ASN A 97 -15.59 -6.63 -4.92
CA ASN A 97 -16.48 -5.64 -4.34
C ASN A 97 -15.92 -4.21 -4.36
N TYR A 98 -14.62 -4.03 -4.62
CA TYR A 98 -14.03 -2.69 -4.62
C TYR A 98 -13.80 -2.16 -6.03
N LYS A 99 -14.32 -0.97 -6.28
CA LYS A 99 -14.05 -0.21 -7.50
C LYS A 99 -13.31 1.08 -7.12
N PRO A 100 -12.08 1.27 -7.60
CA PRO A 100 -11.34 2.49 -7.32
C PRO A 100 -12.10 3.74 -7.80
N PRO A 101 -12.04 4.86 -7.06
CA PRO A 101 -12.52 6.15 -7.55
C PRO A 101 -11.93 6.51 -8.92
N GLU A 102 -12.73 7.20 -9.74
CA GLU A 102 -12.36 7.56 -11.12
C GLU A 102 -11.00 8.28 -11.18
N VAL A 103 -10.76 9.20 -10.25
CA VAL A 103 -9.49 9.94 -10.17
C VAL A 103 -8.29 9.01 -10.00
N LEU A 104 -8.39 7.96 -9.20
CA LEU A 104 -7.31 6.99 -9.04
C LEU A 104 -7.12 6.13 -10.29
N THR A 105 -8.21 5.77 -10.96
CA THR A 105 -8.14 5.03 -12.21
C THR A 105 -7.47 5.83 -13.33
N LYS A 106 -7.71 7.16 -13.37
CA LYS A 106 -7.22 8.03 -14.44
C LYS A 106 -5.83 8.62 -14.18
N TYR A 107 -5.47 8.86 -12.92
CA TYR A 107 -4.29 9.67 -12.58
C TYR A 107 -3.28 8.97 -11.67
N LEU A 108 -3.64 7.88 -10.97
CA LEU A 108 -2.66 7.10 -10.23
C LEU A 108 -1.84 6.26 -11.22
N THR A 109 -0.59 6.65 -11.42
CA THR A 109 0.28 6.05 -12.43
C THR A 109 0.47 4.54 -12.26
N GLY A 110 0.71 3.89 -13.40
CA GLY A 110 1.14 2.49 -13.47
C GLY A 110 0.09 1.52 -13.99
N GLY A 111 0.56 0.35 -14.33
CA GLY A 111 -0.27 -0.74 -14.86
C GLY A 111 0.55 -1.94 -15.29
N PHE A 112 -0.13 -3.04 -15.55
CA PHE A 112 0.48 -4.27 -16.04
C PHE A 112 0.51 -4.28 -17.57
N CYS A 113 1.64 -4.68 -18.17
CA CYS A 113 1.77 -4.74 -19.63
C CYS A 113 1.80 -6.17 -20.18
N GLY A 114 2.54 -7.06 -19.57
CA GLY A 114 2.76 -8.45 -19.98
C GLY A 114 3.46 -9.23 -18.88
N HIS A 115 4.25 -10.25 -19.29
CA HIS A 115 4.98 -11.12 -18.36
C HIS A 115 6.47 -11.16 -18.72
N ASP A 116 7.31 -11.38 -17.71
CA ASP A 116 8.73 -11.69 -17.95
C ASP A 116 8.90 -13.12 -18.45
N LYS A 117 10.11 -13.48 -18.90
CA LYS A 117 10.43 -14.81 -19.46
C LYS A 117 10.14 -15.97 -18.50
N ASP A 118 10.14 -15.71 -17.20
CA ASP A 118 9.81 -16.70 -16.19
C ASP A 118 8.30 -16.81 -15.95
N GLY A 119 7.49 -15.85 -16.44
CA GLY A 119 6.06 -15.80 -16.33
C GLY A 119 5.55 -14.82 -15.25
N SER A 120 6.44 -14.15 -14.54
CA SER A 120 6.05 -13.15 -13.56
C SER A 120 5.46 -11.92 -14.25
N PRO A 121 4.37 -11.32 -13.76
CA PRO A 121 3.80 -10.13 -14.37
C PRO A 121 4.79 -8.97 -14.36
N VAL A 122 4.71 -8.16 -15.42
CA VAL A 122 5.52 -6.94 -15.57
C VAL A 122 4.63 -5.73 -15.33
N ARG A 123 4.99 -4.95 -14.32
CA ARG A 123 4.34 -3.69 -13.99
C ARG A 123 5.23 -2.51 -14.36
N ILE A 124 4.62 -1.51 -14.98
CA ILE A 124 5.30 -0.25 -15.33
C ILE A 124 4.74 0.84 -14.44
N GLU A 125 5.62 1.64 -13.85
CA GLU A 125 5.31 2.81 -13.02
C GLU A 125 5.97 4.05 -13.64
N PRO A 126 5.26 4.84 -14.48
CA PRO A 126 5.76 6.12 -15.00
C PRO A 126 5.67 7.19 -13.91
N TYR A 127 6.60 7.12 -12.94
CA TYR A 127 6.54 7.84 -11.68
C TYR A 127 6.68 9.36 -11.84
N GLY A 128 7.41 9.83 -12.85
CA GLY A 128 7.60 11.25 -13.08
C GLY A 128 6.33 12.02 -13.46
N HIS A 129 5.28 11.32 -13.87
CA HIS A 129 3.99 11.91 -14.24
C HIS A 129 2.95 11.82 -13.10
N LEU A 130 3.33 11.29 -11.94
CA LEU A 130 2.45 11.18 -10.79
C LEU A 130 2.23 12.54 -10.13
N ASP A 131 1.01 13.04 -10.16
CA ASP A 131 0.58 14.19 -9.35
C ASP A 131 0.08 13.73 -7.98
N MET A 132 1.02 13.40 -7.10
CA MET A 132 0.68 12.95 -5.74
C MET A 132 -0.13 13.99 -4.98
N LYS A 133 0.13 15.29 -5.20
CA LYS A 133 -0.60 16.37 -4.54
C LYS A 133 -2.07 16.40 -4.96
N GLY A 134 -2.32 16.42 -6.28
CA GLY A 134 -3.67 16.39 -6.81
C GLY A 134 -4.45 15.14 -6.39
N ILE A 135 -3.79 13.96 -6.38
CA ILE A 135 -4.40 12.72 -5.88
C ILE A 135 -4.78 12.83 -4.39
N MET A 136 -3.88 13.36 -3.54
CA MET A 136 -4.15 13.51 -2.11
C MET A 136 -5.29 14.49 -1.82
N TYR A 137 -5.53 15.47 -2.69
CA TYR A 137 -6.70 16.35 -2.58
C TYR A 137 -7.99 15.74 -3.13
N SER A 138 -7.91 14.64 -3.89
CA SER A 138 -9.05 14.11 -4.66
C SER A 138 -9.53 12.74 -4.19
N ALA A 139 -8.82 12.05 -3.31
CA ALA A 139 -9.17 10.72 -2.85
C ALA A 139 -8.90 10.56 -1.35
N LYS A 140 -9.70 9.71 -0.70
CA LYS A 140 -9.46 9.32 0.68
C LYS A 140 -8.22 8.45 0.79
N LYS A 141 -7.58 8.48 1.95
CA LYS A 141 -6.41 7.64 2.24
C LYS A 141 -6.74 6.15 2.10
N SER A 142 -7.88 5.72 2.61
CA SER A 142 -8.34 4.33 2.50
C SER A 142 -8.55 3.89 1.04
N ASP A 143 -8.97 4.78 0.14
CA ASP A 143 -9.09 4.48 -1.28
C ASP A 143 -7.72 4.29 -1.95
N LEU A 144 -6.73 5.09 -1.57
CA LEU A 144 -5.34 4.89 -2.02
C LEU A 144 -4.80 3.53 -1.57
N GLU A 145 -5.01 3.19 -0.29
CA GLU A 145 -4.63 1.90 0.27
C GLU A 145 -5.32 0.74 -0.45
N LYS A 146 -6.66 0.75 -0.51
CA LYS A 146 -7.45 -0.30 -1.18
C LYS A 146 -7.05 -0.47 -2.64
N THR A 147 -6.78 0.62 -3.35
CA THR A 147 -6.32 0.56 -4.75
C THR A 147 -4.97 -0.15 -4.87
N LYS A 148 -4.02 0.13 -3.96
CA LYS A 148 -2.73 -0.57 -3.96
C LYS A 148 -2.85 -2.03 -3.52
N LEU A 149 -3.69 -2.33 -2.53
CA LEU A 149 -3.99 -3.72 -2.13
C LEU A 149 -4.65 -4.50 -3.27
N LEU A 150 -5.63 -3.91 -3.98
CA LEU A 150 -6.25 -4.52 -5.15
C LEU A 150 -5.21 -4.90 -6.23
N GLN A 151 -4.22 -4.04 -6.47
CA GLN A 151 -3.14 -4.33 -7.42
C GLN A 151 -2.30 -5.54 -6.97
N CYS A 152 -2.09 -5.71 -5.67
CA CYS A 152 -1.41 -6.88 -5.11
C CYS A 152 -2.25 -8.15 -5.24
N GLU A 153 -3.54 -8.10 -4.91
CA GLU A 153 -4.45 -9.25 -5.05
C GLU A 153 -4.56 -9.70 -6.52
N LEU A 154 -4.66 -8.76 -7.46
CA LEU A 154 -4.63 -9.08 -8.89
C LEU A 154 -3.31 -9.73 -9.32
N THR A 155 -2.19 -9.35 -8.72
CA THR A 155 -0.88 -9.99 -8.94
C THR A 155 -0.87 -11.43 -8.44
N LEU A 156 -1.46 -11.70 -7.27
CA LEU A 156 -1.55 -13.06 -6.72
C LEU A 156 -2.40 -13.97 -7.63
N LEU A 157 -3.54 -13.48 -8.13
CA LEU A 157 -4.39 -14.22 -9.08
C LEU A 157 -3.65 -14.49 -10.40
N ASP A 158 -2.86 -13.53 -10.90
CA ASP A 158 -2.05 -13.74 -12.10
C ASP A 158 -0.98 -14.82 -11.87
N TRP A 159 -0.33 -14.86 -10.70
CA TRP A 159 0.63 -15.92 -10.37
C TRP A 159 0.01 -17.32 -10.42
N GLU A 160 -1.20 -17.50 -9.90
CA GLU A 160 -1.93 -18.75 -9.98
C GLU A 160 -2.20 -19.17 -11.43
N GLU A 161 -2.71 -18.23 -12.23
CA GLU A 161 -3.01 -18.45 -13.63
C GLU A 161 -1.76 -18.80 -14.44
N GLN A 162 -0.65 -18.08 -14.24
CA GLN A 162 0.61 -18.35 -14.91
C GLN A 162 1.24 -19.65 -14.44
N SER A 163 1.13 -19.97 -13.15
CA SER A 163 1.60 -21.25 -12.61
C SER A 163 0.85 -22.43 -13.23
N ARG A 164 -0.48 -22.31 -13.36
CA ARG A 164 -1.34 -23.30 -14.01
C ARG A 164 -0.97 -23.48 -15.48
N LYS A 165 -0.79 -22.38 -16.23
CA LYS A 165 -0.43 -22.42 -17.67
C LYS A 165 0.93 -23.02 -17.93
N ARG A 166 1.88 -22.77 -17.05
CA ARG A 166 3.30 -23.19 -17.22
C ARG A 166 3.61 -24.53 -16.55
N GLY A 167 2.70 -25.10 -15.76
CA GLY A 167 2.94 -26.34 -15.01
C GLY A 167 4.05 -26.24 -13.97
N LYS A 168 4.42 -25.04 -13.57
CA LYS A 168 5.42 -24.74 -12.54
C LYS A 168 5.04 -23.49 -11.77
N ARG A 169 5.49 -23.38 -10.52
CA ARG A 169 5.23 -22.16 -9.72
C ARG A 169 5.81 -20.93 -10.41
N VAL A 170 4.95 -19.93 -10.56
CA VAL A 170 5.30 -18.56 -10.92
C VAL A 170 5.00 -17.68 -9.74
N ASP A 171 5.96 -16.86 -9.36
CA ASP A 171 5.76 -15.82 -8.36
C ASP A 171 6.71 -14.64 -8.59
N GLY A 172 6.55 -13.60 -7.78
CA GLY A 172 7.30 -12.37 -7.90
C GLY A 172 6.78 -11.45 -8.99
N LEU A 173 7.02 -10.18 -8.80
CA LEU A 173 6.63 -9.07 -9.67
C LEU A 173 7.89 -8.44 -10.27
N THR A 174 7.95 -8.28 -11.58
CA THR A 174 8.96 -7.47 -12.25
C THR A 174 8.42 -6.05 -12.44
N VAL A 175 9.13 -5.05 -11.92
CA VAL A 175 8.72 -3.64 -11.97
C VAL A 175 9.69 -2.86 -12.86
N ILE A 176 9.15 -2.06 -13.78
CA ILE A 176 9.88 -1.02 -14.50
C ILE A 176 9.47 0.31 -13.90
N PHE A 177 10.38 0.93 -13.16
CA PHE A 177 10.17 2.21 -12.50
C PHE A 177 10.77 3.32 -13.35
N ASP A 178 9.92 3.94 -14.16
CA ASP A 178 10.33 5.00 -15.09
C ASP A 178 10.31 6.35 -14.38
N MET A 179 11.49 6.94 -14.26
CA MET A 179 11.68 8.23 -13.58
C MET A 179 11.76 9.40 -14.56
N GLU A 180 11.40 9.23 -15.83
CA GLU A 180 11.32 10.34 -16.79
C GLU A 180 10.37 11.43 -16.25
N GLY A 181 10.85 12.69 -16.20
CA GLY A 181 10.08 13.83 -15.71
C GLY A 181 10.06 14.02 -14.18
N VAL A 182 10.65 13.12 -13.39
CA VAL A 182 10.80 13.31 -11.95
C VAL A 182 11.61 14.56 -11.65
N SER A 183 11.06 15.43 -10.80
CA SER A 183 11.64 16.72 -10.42
C SER A 183 11.59 16.95 -8.90
N SER A 184 12.07 18.12 -8.45
CA SER A 184 12.01 18.52 -7.04
C SER A 184 10.58 18.61 -6.47
N LYS A 185 9.54 18.67 -7.31
CA LYS A 185 8.14 18.60 -6.86
C LYS A 185 7.85 17.31 -6.09
N MET A 186 8.55 16.20 -6.41
CA MET A 186 8.45 14.93 -5.68
C MET A 186 9.02 14.96 -4.27
N LEU A 187 9.77 16.01 -3.90
CA LEU A 187 10.23 16.25 -2.53
C LEU A 187 9.18 16.94 -1.66
N TRP A 188 7.99 17.20 -2.18
CA TRP A 188 6.89 17.70 -1.37
C TRP A 188 6.60 16.72 -0.23
N ARG A 189 6.90 17.19 0.99
CA ARG A 189 7.01 16.35 2.18
C ARG A 189 5.75 15.50 2.45
N PRO A 190 4.51 16.03 2.39
CA PRO A 190 3.33 15.20 2.66
C PRO A 190 3.11 14.09 1.63
N GLY A 191 3.35 14.38 0.33
CA GLY A 191 3.27 13.37 -0.72
C GLY A 191 4.32 12.27 -0.55
N LEU A 192 5.53 12.66 -0.16
CA LEU A 192 6.59 11.70 0.13
C LEU A 192 6.23 10.82 1.35
N GLN A 193 5.68 11.41 2.42
CA GLN A 193 5.21 10.65 3.59
C GLN A 193 4.09 9.68 3.24
N MET A 194 3.12 10.09 2.41
CA MET A 194 2.06 9.21 1.92
C MET A 194 2.64 8.05 1.09
N TYR A 195 3.58 8.33 0.19
CA TYR A 195 4.24 7.30 -0.61
C TYR A 195 4.96 6.28 0.29
N LEU A 196 5.76 6.75 1.26
CA LEU A 196 6.48 5.89 2.21
C LEU A 196 5.51 5.06 3.07
N TYR A 197 4.39 5.65 3.48
CA TYR A 197 3.33 4.96 4.19
C TYR A 197 2.76 3.80 3.35
N LEU A 198 2.41 4.05 2.08
CA LEU A 198 1.89 3.01 1.18
C LEU A 198 2.93 1.89 0.95
N VAL A 199 4.21 2.24 0.74
CA VAL A 199 5.28 1.24 0.62
C VAL A 199 5.34 0.36 1.87
N LYS A 200 5.28 0.97 3.05
CA LYS A 200 5.28 0.21 4.32
C LYS A 200 4.07 -0.73 4.43
N VAL A 201 2.88 -0.26 4.08
CA VAL A 201 1.66 -1.11 4.07
C VAL A 201 1.87 -2.32 3.16
N LEU A 202 2.44 -2.14 1.97
CA LEU A 202 2.69 -3.24 1.05
C LEU A 202 3.75 -4.20 1.58
N GLU A 203 4.85 -3.71 2.14
CA GLU A 203 5.91 -4.56 2.70
C GLU A 203 5.44 -5.37 3.91
N ASP A 204 4.61 -4.78 4.77
CA ASP A 204 4.09 -5.46 5.95
C ASP A 204 3.03 -6.53 5.62
N ASN A 205 2.35 -6.43 4.47
CA ASN A 205 1.24 -7.32 4.11
C ASN A 205 1.53 -8.27 2.94
N TYR A 206 2.52 -7.96 2.09
CA TYR A 206 2.87 -8.75 0.92
C TYR A 206 4.39 -9.00 0.84
N PRO A 207 4.94 -9.78 1.79
CA PRO A 207 6.37 -10.04 1.83
C PRO A 207 6.85 -10.77 0.58
N GLU A 208 8.06 -10.42 0.13
CA GLU A 208 8.74 -11.07 -1.01
C GLU A 208 7.93 -11.02 -2.32
N MET A 209 7.03 -10.03 -2.48
CA MET A 209 6.25 -9.87 -3.70
C MET A 209 7.13 -9.42 -4.86
N MET A 210 8.07 -8.51 -4.64
CA MET A 210 8.93 -8.01 -5.71
C MET A 210 10.08 -8.96 -6.00
N LYS A 211 10.20 -9.36 -7.27
CA LYS A 211 11.27 -10.21 -7.81
C LYS A 211 12.44 -9.37 -8.29
N ARG A 212 12.17 -8.31 -9.02
CA ARG A 212 13.16 -7.33 -9.52
C ARG A 212 12.52 -5.99 -9.84
N MET A 213 13.30 -4.93 -9.73
CA MET A 213 12.92 -3.58 -10.13
C MET A 213 13.99 -2.98 -11.03
N PHE A 214 13.59 -2.53 -12.20
CA PHE A 214 14.43 -1.78 -13.11
C PHE A 214 14.10 -0.30 -12.98
N VAL A 215 15.03 0.49 -12.45
CA VAL A 215 14.91 1.95 -12.42
C VAL A 215 15.55 2.49 -13.68
N ILE A 216 14.75 3.16 -14.52
CA ILE A 216 15.18 3.74 -15.79
C ILE A 216 14.96 5.24 -15.81
N ASN A 217 15.66 5.94 -16.69
CA ASN A 217 15.58 7.41 -16.87
C ASN A 217 15.80 8.18 -15.55
N ALA A 218 16.66 7.66 -14.66
CA ALA A 218 16.91 8.24 -13.36
C ALA A 218 17.48 9.68 -13.47
N PRO A 219 16.79 10.70 -12.90
CA PRO A 219 17.25 12.08 -12.97
C PRO A 219 18.38 12.35 -11.96
N ARG A 220 19.02 13.53 -12.06
CA ARG A 220 20.10 13.93 -11.14
C ARG A 220 19.67 13.96 -9.66
N ILE A 221 18.39 14.12 -9.37
CA ILE A 221 17.82 14.13 -8.01
C ILE A 221 17.63 12.70 -7.44
N PHE A 222 17.73 11.66 -8.25
CA PHE A 222 17.48 10.27 -7.83
C PHE A 222 18.28 9.85 -6.58
N PRO A 223 19.57 10.15 -6.42
CA PRO A 223 20.32 9.80 -5.23
C PRO A 223 19.71 10.35 -3.93
N ILE A 224 19.10 11.54 -3.97
CA ILE A 224 18.42 12.16 -2.83
C ILE A 224 17.15 11.39 -2.50
N LEU A 225 16.32 11.10 -3.51
CA LEU A 225 15.09 10.31 -3.34
C LEU A 225 15.40 8.91 -2.81
N TYR A 226 16.41 8.26 -3.37
CA TYR A 226 16.85 6.93 -2.92
C TYR A 226 17.32 6.95 -1.46
N LYS A 227 18.10 7.97 -1.06
CA LYS A 227 18.56 8.11 0.33
C LYS A 227 17.40 8.25 1.31
N ILE A 228 16.31 8.91 0.93
CA ILE A 228 15.10 9.08 1.75
C ILE A 228 14.35 7.74 1.89
N CYS A 229 14.26 6.96 0.81
CA CYS A 229 13.56 5.66 0.82
C CYS A 229 14.40 4.53 1.43
N ARG A 230 15.73 4.63 1.39
CA ARG A 230 16.67 3.59 1.82
C ARG A 230 16.40 2.96 3.20
N PRO A 231 16.02 3.71 4.25
CA PRO A 231 15.74 3.13 5.57
C PRO A 231 14.54 2.17 5.59
N LEU A 232 13.65 2.26 4.61
CA LEU A 232 12.46 1.40 4.49
C LEU A 232 12.71 0.19 3.58
N ILE A 233 13.84 0.15 2.86
CA ILE A 233 14.16 -0.90 1.91
C ILE A 233 15.08 -1.92 2.58
N SER A 234 14.63 -3.18 2.68
CA SER A 234 15.43 -4.28 3.21
C SER A 234 16.69 -4.52 2.36
N GLU A 235 17.71 -5.18 2.92
CA GLU A 235 18.92 -5.52 2.16
C GLU A 235 18.61 -6.45 0.98
N ASP A 236 17.69 -7.40 1.14
CA ASP A 236 17.22 -8.26 0.06
C ASP A 236 16.56 -7.46 -1.07
N MET A 237 15.73 -6.49 -0.71
CA MET A 237 15.09 -5.59 -1.68
C MET A 237 16.12 -4.76 -2.45
N LYS A 238 17.20 -4.28 -1.81
CA LYS A 238 18.26 -3.51 -2.48
C LYS A 238 18.93 -4.33 -3.59
N ASN A 239 19.13 -5.64 -3.37
CA ASN A 239 19.71 -6.54 -4.36
C ASN A 239 18.80 -6.76 -5.58
N LYS A 240 17.50 -6.49 -5.46
CA LYS A 240 16.51 -6.60 -6.52
C LYS A 240 16.33 -5.32 -7.35
N ILE A 241 16.94 -4.20 -6.91
CA ILE A 241 16.86 -2.89 -7.59
C ILE A 241 18.06 -2.72 -8.53
N HIS A 242 17.78 -2.56 -9.82
CA HIS A 242 18.76 -2.34 -10.87
C HIS A 242 18.57 -0.97 -11.50
N VAL A 243 19.49 -0.05 -11.26
CA VAL A 243 19.48 1.28 -11.90
C VAL A 243 20.18 1.19 -13.23
N LEU A 244 19.43 1.43 -14.31
CA LEU A 244 19.92 1.25 -15.68
C LEU A 244 20.23 2.59 -16.34
N GLY A 245 21.28 2.60 -17.16
CA GLY A 245 21.67 3.74 -18.00
C GLY A 245 20.90 3.83 -19.31
N GLY A 246 21.43 4.57 -20.29
CA GLY A 246 20.77 4.82 -21.58
C GLY A 246 20.56 3.59 -22.46
N ASP A 247 21.20 2.50 -22.19
CA ASP A 247 21.06 1.19 -22.88
C ASP A 247 19.98 0.29 -22.23
N TYR A 248 19.14 0.83 -21.33
CA TYR A 248 18.16 0.06 -20.58
C TYR A 248 17.25 -0.82 -21.45
N LYS A 249 16.92 -0.40 -22.68
CA LYS A 249 16.06 -1.17 -23.60
C LYS A 249 16.62 -2.56 -23.89
N SER A 250 17.90 -2.61 -24.25
CA SER A 250 18.58 -3.88 -24.51
C SER A 250 18.69 -4.76 -23.24
N HIS A 251 18.79 -4.11 -22.07
CA HIS A 251 18.81 -4.79 -20.78
C HIS A 251 17.44 -5.38 -20.43
N LEU A 252 16.36 -4.64 -20.60
CA LEU A 252 14.98 -5.13 -20.36
C LEU A 252 14.67 -6.35 -21.22
N LEU A 253 15.06 -6.37 -22.50
CA LEU A 253 14.83 -7.48 -23.43
C LEU A 253 15.56 -8.77 -23.05
N LYS A 254 16.54 -8.73 -22.16
CA LYS A 254 17.13 -9.96 -21.57
C LYS A 254 16.15 -10.71 -20.67
N TYR A 255 15.22 -9.99 -20.05
CA TYR A 255 14.27 -10.53 -19.05
C TYR A 255 12.83 -10.58 -19.56
N ILE A 256 12.46 -9.75 -20.52
CA ILE A 256 11.09 -9.58 -21.02
C ILE A 256 11.13 -9.72 -22.53
N ASP A 257 10.27 -10.56 -23.11
CA ASP A 257 10.17 -10.71 -24.55
C ASP A 257 9.54 -9.46 -25.18
N ALA A 258 9.91 -9.16 -26.44
CA ALA A 258 9.49 -7.93 -27.11
C ALA A 258 7.96 -7.82 -27.23
N ASP A 259 7.27 -8.92 -27.43
CA ASP A 259 5.81 -9.00 -27.50
C ASP A 259 5.11 -8.83 -26.15
N GLN A 260 5.86 -8.76 -25.04
CA GLN A 260 5.37 -8.53 -23.67
C GLN A 260 5.72 -7.14 -23.14
N LEU A 261 6.44 -6.32 -23.90
CA LEU A 261 6.96 -5.02 -23.47
C LEU A 261 6.45 -3.90 -24.39
N PRO A 262 6.00 -2.74 -23.85
CA PRO A 262 5.62 -1.60 -24.67
C PRO A 262 6.76 -1.06 -25.54
N ALA A 263 6.41 -0.59 -26.75
CA ALA A 263 7.37 -0.16 -27.76
C ALA A 263 8.25 1.02 -27.30
N ILE A 264 7.75 1.89 -26.42
CA ILE A 264 8.57 2.97 -25.85
C ILE A 264 9.75 2.43 -25.05
N TYR A 265 9.61 1.26 -24.43
CA TYR A 265 10.66 0.60 -23.64
C TYR A 265 11.48 -0.42 -24.44
N GLY A 266 11.29 -0.46 -25.77
CA GLY A 266 12.05 -1.32 -26.67
C GLY A 266 11.40 -2.63 -27.06
N GLY A 267 10.13 -2.84 -26.68
CA GLY A 267 9.31 -3.97 -27.12
C GLY A 267 8.44 -3.66 -28.35
N ASP A 268 7.40 -4.45 -28.56
CA ASP A 268 6.49 -4.37 -29.71
C ASP A 268 5.07 -3.96 -29.33
N LEU A 269 4.69 -4.02 -28.03
CA LEU A 269 3.33 -3.70 -27.61
C LEU A 269 2.98 -2.24 -27.87
N LYS A 270 1.81 -2.03 -28.44
CA LYS A 270 1.18 -0.72 -28.68
C LYS A 270 -0.32 -0.82 -28.44
N ASP A 271 -0.93 0.30 -28.16
CA ASP A 271 -2.38 0.41 -28.20
C ASP A 271 -2.92 0.22 -29.63
N PRO A 272 -4.20 -0.08 -29.80
CA PRO A 272 -4.83 -0.22 -31.14
C PRO A 272 -4.68 1.04 -32.03
N ASP A 273 -4.54 2.22 -31.42
CA ASP A 273 -4.28 3.48 -32.12
C ASP A 273 -2.78 3.71 -32.46
N GLY A 274 -1.93 2.74 -32.12
CA GLY A 274 -0.48 2.81 -32.34
C GLY A 274 0.31 3.47 -31.22
N ASN A 275 -0.30 3.90 -30.11
CA ASN A 275 0.38 4.54 -29.00
C ASN A 275 1.44 3.58 -28.37
N PRO A 276 2.74 3.94 -28.43
CA PRO A 276 3.82 3.09 -27.94
C PRO A 276 3.91 2.99 -26.41
N ARG A 277 3.15 3.82 -25.67
CA ARG A 277 3.14 3.83 -24.20
C ARG A 277 2.17 2.82 -23.59
N LEU A 278 1.32 2.19 -24.40
CA LEU A 278 0.28 1.25 -23.98
C LEU A 278 -0.66 1.88 -22.92
N ALA A 279 -1.14 3.10 -23.19
CA ALA A 279 -1.92 3.92 -22.26
C ALA A 279 -3.26 3.30 -21.86
N SER A 280 -3.80 2.38 -22.67
CA SER A 280 -5.00 1.60 -22.33
C SER A 280 -4.82 0.64 -21.15
N LYS A 281 -3.58 0.22 -20.86
CA LYS A 281 -3.24 -0.70 -19.77
C LYS A 281 -2.37 -0.06 -18.69
N VAL A 282 -1.54 0.90 -19.06
CA VAL A 282 -0.61 1.59 -18.16
C VAL A 282 -1.06 3.04 -17.99
N CYS A 283 -1.64 3.35 -16.85
CA CYS A 283 -2.03 4.73 -16.54
C CYS A 283 -0.80 5.65 -16.59
N GLN A 284 -0.86 6.66 -17.45
CA GLN A 284 0.25 7.58 -17.65
C GLN A 284 0.28 8.70 -16.61
N GLY A 285 -0.76 8.86 -15.77
CA GLY A 285 -0.86 9.95 -14.81
C GLY A 285 -1.16 11.30 -15.47
N GLY A 286 -0.58 12.33 -14.96
CA GLY A 286 -0.76 13.73 -15.38
C GLY A 286 -1.30 14.56 -14.23
N GLU A 287 -1.50 15.86 -14.48
CA GLU A 287 -2.05 16.80 -13.52
C GLU A 287 -3.52 16.49 -13.24
N VAL A 288 -3.87 16.33 -11.95
CA VAL A 288 -5.25 16.07 -11.52
C VAL A 288 -6.05 17.36 -11.57
N PRO A 289 -7.14 17.43 -12.37
CA PRO A 289 -7.99 18.62 -12.40
C PRO A 289 -8.60 18.94 -11.03
N GLU A 290 -8.68 20.21 -10.67
CA GLU A 290 -9.28 20.67 -9.41
C GLU A 290 -10.76 20.28 -9.26
N SER A 291 -11.43 19.93 -10.37
CA SER A 291 -12.82 19.42 -10.34
C SER A 291 -12.96 18.07 -9.59
N TYR A 292 -11.85 17.35 -9.40
CA TYR A 292 -11.81 16.12 -8.59
C TYR A 292 -11.53 16.41 -7.10
N PHE A 293 -11.10 17.63 -6.75
CA PHE A 293 -10.75 17.93 -5.36
C PHE A 293 -11.95 17.79 -4.45
N LEU A 294 -11.75 17.10 -3.34
CA LEU A 294 -12.76 16.95 -2.28
C LEU A 294 -13.08 18.33 -1.71
N LYS A 295 -14.36 18.68 -1.72
CA LYS A 295 -14.80 19.99 -1.23
C LYS A 295 -14.94 19.96 0.29
N ASP A 296 -14.44 20.98 0.98
CA ASP A 296 -14.53 21.07 2.44
C ASP A 296 -15.97 21.04 2.94
N GLN A 297 -16.92 21.64 2.21
CA GLN A 297 -18.34 21.62 2.58
C GLN A 297 -18.95 20.21 2.60
N ASP A 298 -18.53 19.32 1.72
CA ASP A 298 -19.00 17.94 1.67
C ASP A 298 -18.37 17.08 2.77
N LEU A 299 -17.18 17.49 3.27
CA LEU A 299 -16.44 16.79 4.32
C LEU A 299 -16.90 17.13 5.73
N PHE A 300 -17.39 18.37 5.96
CA PHE A 300 -17.66 18.88 7.32
C PHE A 300 -19.12 18.89 7.73
N SER A 301 -20.06 18.65 6.81
CA SER A 301 -21.50 18.84 7.05
C SER A 301 -22.07 18.06 8.24
N ASN A 302 -21.43 16.95 8.62
CA ASN A 302 -21.86 16.06 9.71
C ASN A 302 -20.74 15.79 10.73
N MET A 303 -19.70 16.64 10.79
CA MET A 303 -18.57 16.45 11.70
C MET A 303 -18.67 17.35 12.92
N GLU A 304 -18.30 16.80 14.08
CA GLU A 304 -18.07 17.60 15.27
C GLU A 304 -16.79 18.42 15.10
N CYS A 305 -16.82 19.66 15.62
CA CYS A 305 -15.66 20.56 15.58
C CYS A 305 -15.11 20.75 16.99
N VAL A 306 -13.82 20.49 17.16
CA VAL A 306 -13.13 20.67 18.45
C VAL A 306 -11.76 21.33 18.25
N THR A 307 -11.40 22.22 19.18
CA THR A 307 -10.05 22.80 19.22
C THR A 307 -9.23 22.10 20.30
N VAL A 308 -8.11 21.49 19.91
CA VAL A 308 -7.15 20.87 20.82
C VAL A 308 -6.05 21.88 21.13
N PRO A 309 -5.95 22.39 22.38
CA PRO A 309 -4.92 23.33 22.74
C PRO A 309 -3.52 22.79 22.54
N ARG A 310 -2.53 23.68 22.48
CA ARG A 310 -1.11 23.30 22.47
C ARG A 310 -0.76 22.53 23.75
N GLY A 311 0.01 21.48 23.59
CA GLY A 311 0.46 20.65 24.72
C GLY A 311 -0.59 19.69 25.27
N GLU A 312 -1.82 19.69 24.73
CA GLU A 312 -2.94 18.92 25.23
C GLU A 312 -3.39 17.82 24.27
N LYS A 313 -4.35 17.01 24.74
CA LYS A 313 -5.01 15.96 23.99
C LYS A 313 -6.52 16.13 24.10
N PHE A 314 -7.22 15.72 23.05
CA PHE A 314 -8.66 15.53 23.08
C PHE A 314 -8.96 14.07 22.84
N CYS A 315 -9.84 13.48 23.63
CA CYS A 315 -10.24 12.08 23.53
C CYS A 315 -11.76 11.98 23.41
N SER A 316 -12.22 11.26 22.40
CA SER A 316 -13.64 10.94 22.18
C SER A 316 -13.88 9.48 22.55
N GLU A 317 -14.85 9.23 23.44
CA GLU A 317 -15.15 7.91 23.99
C GLU A 317 -16.35 7.27 23.26
N HIS A 318 -16.24 5.99 22.93
CA HIS A 318 -17.24 5.23 22.20
C HIS A 318 -17.49 3.90 22.89
N MET A 319 -18.73 3.64 23.32
CA MET A 319 -19.11 2.37 23.92
C MET A 319 -19.48 1.36 22.86
N VAL A 320 -18.85 0.20 22.92
CA VAL A 320 -19.14 -0.96 22.09
C VAL A 320 -19.90 -1.99 22.94
N GLU A 321 -21.15 -2.21 22.59
CA GLU A 321 -22.04 -3.11 23.35
C GLU A 321 -21.92 -4.58 22.90
N LYS A 322 -21.39 -4.83 21.69
CA LYS A 322 -21.24 -6.18 21.11
C LYS A 322 -19.89 -6.34 20.46
N ALA A 323 -19.25 -7.45 20.76
CA ALA A 323 -18.03 -7.87 20.07
C ALA A 323 -18.32 -8.09 18.58
N GLY A 324 -17.37 -7.73 17.72
CA GLY A 324 -17.53 -7.73 16.26
C GLY A 324 -18.15 -6.47 15.67
N SER A 325 -18.58 -5.50 16.51
CA SER A 325 -19.01 -4.18 16.02
C SER A 325 -17.85 -3.44 15.36
N LEU A 326 -18.18 -2.57 14.39
CA LEU A 326 -17.21 -1.79 13.65
C LEU A 326 -17.16 -0.36 14.20
N LEU A 327 -16.03 0.09 14.72
CA LEU A 327 -15.74 1.48 15.03
C LEU A 327 -15.19 2.14 13.76
N ARG A 328 -15.88 3.17 13.26
CA ARG A 328 -15.50 3.94 12.07
C ARG A 328 -15.22 5.38 12.47
N TRP A 329 -14.22 5.98 11.84
CA TRP A 329 -13.89 7.39 12.01
C TRP A 329 -13.49 8.05 10.70
N GLU A 330 -13.70 9.36 10.64
CA GLU A 330 -13.17 10.25 9.63
C GLU A 330 -12.86 11.59 10.28
N PHE A 331 -11.72 12.21 10.00
CA PHE A 331 -11.39 13.53 10.51
C PHE A 331 -10.45 14.32 9.61
N LYS A 332 -10.52 15.64 9.75
CA LYS A 332 -9.64 16.60 9.10
C LYS A 332 -9.26 17.70 10.09
N THR A 333 -8.02 18.18 10.06
CA THR A 333 -7.59 19.39 10.75
C THR A 333 -7.66 20.58 9.78
N GLU A 334 -8.05 21.77 10.27
CA GLU A 334 -8.07 22.98 9.43
C GLU A 334 -6.68 23.37 8.99
N GLU A 335 -5.73 23.35 9.93
CA GLU A 335 -4.33 23.66 9.69
C GLU A 335 -3.45 22.67 10.47
N TYR A 336 -2.28 22.34 9.94
CA TYR A 336 -1.26 21.51 10.57
C TYR A 336 -1.67 20.06 10.84
N ASP A 337 -0.68 19.30 11.15
CA ASP A 337 -0.76 17.88 11.49
C ASP A 337 -1.24 17.65 12.94
N ILE A 338 -1.71 16.46 13.23
CA ILE A 338 -2.10 15.98 14.57
C ILE A 338 -1.56 14.55 14.76
N SER A 339 -1.32 14.13 16.01
CA SER A 339 -1.16 12.70 16.27
C SER A 339 -2.52 12.08 16.59
N PHE A 340 -2.78 10.90 16.02
CA PHE A 340 -4.04 10.19 16.20
C PHE A 340 -3.79 8.72 16.50
N GLY A 341 -4.59 8.15 17.39
CA GLY A 341 -4.61 6.72 17.72
C GLY A 341 -5.93 6.32 18.35
N VAL A 342 -6.21 5.01 18.36
CA VAL A 342 -7.40 4.43 19.01
C VAL A 342 -6.96 3.47 20.09
N PHE A 343 -7.63 3.55 21.24
CA PHE A 343 -7.32 2.76 22.42
C PHE A 343 -8.56 1.99 22.88
N TYR A 344 -8.35 0.82 23.45
CA TYR A 344 -9.34 0.09 24.23
C TYR A 344 -9.04 0.27 25.71
N GLU A 345 -10.04 0.59 26.50
CA GLU A 345 -9.90 0.75 27.96
C GLU A 345 -10.22 -0.57 28.66
N GLU A 346 -9.24 -1.14 29.37
CA GLU A 346 -9.36 -2.36 30.15
C GLU A 346 -8.81 -2.12 31.54
N ASP A 347 -9.62 -2.33 32.58
CA ASP A 347 -9.24 -2.12 33.98
C ASP A 347 -8.70 -0.70 34.30
N GLY A 348 -9.19 0.32 33.59
CA GLY A 348 -8.74 1.72 33.73
C GLY A 348 -7.45 2.03 32.99
N GLU A 349 -6.87 1.08 32.27
CA GLU A 349 -5.70 1.29 31.42
C GLU A 349 -6.09 1.35 29.93
N GLN A 350 -5.49 2.29 29.22
CA GLN A 350 -5.70 2.44 27.77
C GLN A 350 -4.66 1.63 26.98
N LYS A 351 -5.12 0.58 26.30
CA LYS A 351 -4.30 -0.28 25.44
C LYS A 351 -4.49 0.15 23.97
N PRO A 352 -3.41 0.47 23.23
CA PRO A 352 -3.54 0.88 21.84
C PRO A 352 -4.03 -0.28 20.96
N VAL A 353 -5.13 -0.06 20.25
CA VAL A 353 -5.67 -0.96 19.20
C VAL A 353 -5.37 -0.42 17.80
N VAL A 354 -5.26 0.90 17.66
CA VAL A 354 -4.65 1.57 16.51
C VAL A 354 -3.49 2.41 17.04
N PRO A 355 -2.24 2.14 16.60
CA PRO A 355 -1.08 2.85 17.09
C PRO A 355 -1.16 4.35 16.86
N THR A 356 -0.71 5.14 17.83
CA THR A 356 -0.65 6.60 17.67
C THR A 356 0.42 6.97 16.66
N ILE A 357 0.00 7.63 15.59
CA ILE A 357 0.88 8.16 14.55
C ILE A 357 0.56 9.63 14.27
N ARG A 358 1.55 10.37 13.80
CA ARG A 358 1.40 11.76 13.38
C ARG A 358 0.95 11.82 11.92
N VAL A 359 -0.18 12.49 11.65
CA VAL A 359 -0.85 12.52 10.36
C VAL A 359 -1.05 13.94 9.85
N ASN A 360 -0.98 14.13 8.54
CA ASN A 360 -1.19 15.43 7.88
C ASN A 360 -2.67 15.58 7.46
N SER A 361 -3.58 15.42 8.41
CA SER A 361 -5.02 15.45 8.13
C SER A 361 -5.56 16.79 7.62
N HIS A 362 -4.76 17.86 7.67
CA HIS A 362 -5.07 19.14 7.01
C HIS A 362 -4.89 19.09 5.49
N ILE A 363 -4.23 18.08 4.96
CA ILE A 363 -3.97 17.92 3.52
C ILE A 363 -4.91 16.87 2.94
N ILE A 364 -4.95 15.70 3.56
CA ILE A 364 -5.86 14.62 3.20
C ILE A 364 -6.59 14.17 4.46
N PRO A 365 -7.93 14.10 4.44
CA PRO A 365 -8.68 13.58 5.57
C PRO A 365 -8.21 12.18 5.95
N GLU A 366 -8.13 11.92 7.24
CA GLU A 366 -7.86 10.58 7.78
C GLU A 366 -9.19 9.87 7.98
N ASP A 367 -9.30 8.68 7.43
CA ASP A 367 -10.44 7.80 7.65
C ASP A 367 -9.96 6.39 8.02
N GLY A 368 -10.80 5.65 8.71
CA GLY A 368 -10.47 4.29 9.08
C GLY A 368 -11.61 3.56 9.78
N THR A 369 -11.41 2.26 9.93
CA THR A 369 -12.32 1.36 10.64
C THR A 369 -11.52 0.40 11.50
N TYR A 370 -12.12 -0.03 12.61
CA TYR A 370 -11.56 -1.06 13.49
C TYR A 370 -12.68 -2.01 13.94
N THR A 371 -12.48 -3.31 13.73
CA THR A 371 -13.40 -4.33 14.25
C THR A 371 -13.13 -4.54 15.73
N CYS A 372 -14.09 -4.19 16.56
CA CYS A 372 -13.99 -4.23 18.00
C CYS A 372 -14.16 -5.68 18.51
N GLU A 373 -13.05 -6.33 18.85
CA GLU A 373 -13.05 -7.72 19.32
C GLU A 373 -13.69 -7.90 20.70
N LYS A 374 -13.68 -6.83 21.50
CA LYS A 374 -14.19 -6.83 22.87
C LYS A 374 -15.32 -5.82 23.04
N VAL A 375 -16.26 -6.15 23.91
CA VAL A 375 -17.25 -5.21 24.46
C VAL A 375 -16.54 -4.25 25.42
N GLY A 376 -16.93 -2.97 25.42
CA GLY A 376 -16.36 -1.99 26.33
C GLY A 376 -16.08 -0.64 25.67
N LYS A 377 -15.24 0.16 26.29
CA LYS A 377 -14.96 1.51 25.89
C LYS A 377 -13.75 1.58 24.97
N TYR A 378 -13.96 2.18 23.78
CA TYR A 378 -12.92 2.54 22.82
C TYR A 378 -12.76 4.04 22.80
N VAL A 379 -11.52 4.53 22.70
CA VAL A 379 -11.17 5.94 22.81
C VAL A 379 -10.39 6.38 21.60
N LEU A 380 -10.93 7.32 20.83
CA LEU A 380 -10.21 8.05 19.80
C LEU A 380 -9.41 9.17 20.46
N CYS A 381 -8.11 9.22 20.29
CA CYS A 381 -7.25 10.22 20.90
C CYS A 381 -6.55 11.08 19.84
N PHE A 382 -6.83 12.39 19.88
CA PHE A 382 -6.19 13.43 19.09
C PHE A 382 -5.16 14.14 19.96
N ASP A 383 -3.88 13.91 19.68
CA ASP A 383 -2.78 14.33 20.54
C ASP A 383 -2.02 15.51 19.90
N ASN A 384 -2.09 16.69 20.55
CA ASN A 384 -1.35 17.89 20.21
C ASN A 384 -0.24 18.22 21.25
N SER A 385 0.16 17.25 22.07
CA SER A 385 1.15 17.45 23.14
C SER A 385 2.53 17.84 22.63
N PHE A 386 2.85 17.49 21.38
CA PHE A 386 4.11 17.85 20.73
C PHE A 386 4.15 19.31 20.22
N SER A 387 3.04 20.03 20.22
CA SER A 387 2.97 21.42 19.75
C SER A 387 3.26 22.41 20.86
N TRP A 388 4.25 23.27 20.65
CA TRP A 388 4.70 24.26 21.62
C TRP A 388 3.96 25.62 21.49
N THR A 389 3.43 25.91 20.30
CA THR A 389 2.92 27.26 19.99
C THR A 389 1.51 27.30 19.47
N ARG A 390 0.92 26.18 18.99
CA ARG A 390 -0.32 26.20 18.20
C ARG A 390 -1.36 25.24 18.73
N SER A 391 -2.58 25.73 18.90
CA SER A 391 -3.80 24.93 19.01
C SER A 391 -4.18 24.41 17.60
N LYS A 392 -5.02 23.38 17.53
CA LYS A 392 -5.44 22.77 16.26
C LYS A 392 -6.94 22.53 16.28
N THR A 393 -7.63 23.00 15.28
CA THR A 393 -9.06 22.75 15.08
C THR A 393 -9.21 21.46 14.27
N ILE A 394 -10.03 20.55 14.78
CA ILE A 394 -10.29 19.24 14.19
C ILE A 394 -11.78 19.14 13.91
N HIS A 395 -12.12 18.73 12.71
CA HIS A 395 -13.46 18.27 12.35
C HIS A 395 -13.42 16.75 12.29
N PHE A 396 -14.25 16.08 13.06
CA PHE A 396 -14.25 14.62 13.13
C PHE A 396 -15.65 14.06 13.26
N MET A 397 -15.83 12.84 12.77
CA MET A 397 -16.95 11.97 13.09
C MET A 397 -16.43 10.60 13.51
N ALA A 398 -17.11 9.98 14.44
CA ALA A 398 -16.86 8.59 14.79
C ALA A 398 -18.19 7.92 15.17
N GLU A 399 -18.35 6.68 14.75
CA GLU A 399 -19.57 5.91 15.01
C GLU A 399 -19.24 4.45 15.27
N VAL A 400 -20.08 3.80 16.08
CA VAL A 400 -20.04 2.35 16.30
C VAL A 400 -21.19 1.72 15.53
N ILE A 401 -20.87 0.89 14.54
CA ILE A 401 -21.83 0.12 13.76
C ILE A 401 -21.95 -1.26 14.39
N SER A 402 -23.13 -1.61 14.90
CA SER A 402 -23.37 -2.87 15.59
C SER A 402 -23.25 -4.08 14.66
N ALA A 403 -22.73 -5.20 15.16
CA ALA A 403 -22.64 -6.47 14.45
C ALA A 403 -23.99 -7.11 14.09
N GLU A 404 -25.11 -6.64 14.64
CA GLU A 404 -26.47 -7.19 14.46
C GLU A 404 -27.30 -6.51 13.34
N ILE A 405 -26.74 -6.22 12.19
CA ILE A 405 -27.54 -5.75 11.07
C ILE A 405 -27.80 -6.91 10.08
N ASP A 406 -28.35 -8.02 10.57
CA ASP A 406 -28.69 -9.15 9.67
C ASP A 406 -29.94 -8.90 8.80
N ASN A 407 -30.75 -7.88 9.07
CA ASN A 407 -31.98 -7.58 8.30
C ASN A 407 -31.83 -6.42 7.27
N VAL A 408 -30.65 -5.78 7.16
CA VAL A 408 -30.44 -4.63 6.24
C VAL A 408 -29.34 -4.91 5.20
N LYS A 409 -28.77 -6.11 5.21
CA LYS A 409 -27.68 -6.52 4.29
C LYS A 409 -27.92 -6.19 2.80
N PRO A 410 -29.11 -6.46 2.20
CA PRO A 410 -29.32 -6.17 0.77
C PRO A 410 -29.39 -4.68 0.45
N GLU A 411 -29.84 -3.85 1.42
CA GLU A 411 -29.97 -2.39 1.21
C GLU A 411 -28.64 -1.64 1.43
N ILE A 412 -27.81 -2.11 2.36
CA ILE A 412 -26.48 -1.52 2.63
C ILE A 412 -25.55 -1.78 1.45
N ASP A 413 -25.53 -2.98 0.88
CA ASP A 413 -24.70 -3.31 -0.28
C ASP A 413 -25.09 -2.44 -1.50
N THR A 414 -26.39 -2.14 -1.66
CA THR A 414 -26.88 -1.27 -2.75
C THR A 414 -26.55 0.20 -2.51
N LEU A 415 -26.46 0.66 -1.24
CA LEU A 415 -26.15 2.04 -0.87
C LEU A 415 -24.63 2.31 -0.87
N ILE A 416 -23.82 1.33 -0.54
CA ILE A 416 -22.36 1.38 -0.68
C ILE A 416 -21.98 1.53 -2.14
N ASP A 417 -22.68 0.83 -3.05
CA ASP A 417 -22.47 0.92 -4.50
C ASP A 417 -22.99 2.24 -5.11
N GLY A 418 -23.93 2.91 -4.47
CA GLY A 418 -24.60 4.12 -4.99
C GLY A 418 -24.05 5.47 -4.52
N GLY A 419 -23.17 5.53 -3.54
CA GLY A 419 -22.52 6.78 -3.06
C GLY A 419 -23.47 7.82 -2.42
N ASN A 420 -24.69 7.44 -2.00
CA ASN A 420 -25.68 8.39 -1.44
C ASN A 420 -25.93 8.15 0.06
N TRP A 421 -24.98 8.60 0.87
CA TRP A 421 -25.03 8.48 2.34
C TRP A 421 -26.13 9.32 3.01
N ASN A 422 -26.57 10.41 2.37
CA ASN A 422 -27.61 11.29 2.93
C ASN A 422 -28.99 10.59 3.05
N SER A 423 -29.28 9.61 2.18
CA SER A 423 -30.53 8.84 2.25
C SER A 423 -30.54 7.80 3.38
N LEU A 424 -29.36 7.36 3.86
CA LEU A 424 -29.26 6.42 4.97
C LEU A 424 -29.50 7.11 6.32
N ALA A 425 -28.98 8.33 6.49
CA ALA A 425 -29.19 9.15 7.69
C ALA A 425 -30.70 9.46 7.89
N GLU A 426 -31.39 9.86 6.82
CA GLU A 426 -32.84 10.15 6.86
C GLU A 426 -33.68 8.89 7.20
N LYS A 427 -33.29 7.71 6.70
CA LYS A 427 -34.00 6.46 7.01
C LYS A 427 -33.73 5.96 8.43
N LEU A 428 -32.54 6.15 8.96
CA LEU A 428 -32.19 5.79 10.34
C LEU A 428 -32.88 6.71 11.36
N GLU A 429 -33.10 7.99 11.04
CA GLU A 429 -33.91 8.90 11.87
C GLU A 429 -35.40 8.52 11.84
N ALA A 430 -35.93 8.10 10.71
CA ALA A 430 -37.33 7.66 10.60
C ALA A 430 -37.62 6.33 11.34
N THR A 431 -36.61 5.53 11.66
CA THR A 431 -36.77 4.25 12.40
C THR A 431 -36.69 4.47 13.91
N LYS A 432 -36.34 5.67 14.38
CA LYS A 432 -36.28 6.03 15.81
C LYS A 432 -37.58 6.67 16.34
N MET A 433 -38.63 6.80 15.53
CA MET A 433 -40.01 7.09 15.93
C MET A 433 -40.83 5.79 15.95
#